data_6ba17843f5351d801b336467ad80bce7
#
_entry.id   6ba17843f5351d801b336467ad80bce7
#
_cell.length_a   1.000
_cell.length_b   1.000
_cell.length_c   1.000
_cell.angle_alpha   90.00
_cell.angle_beta   90.00
_cell.angle_gamma   90.00
#
_symmetry.space_group_name_H-M   'P 1'
#
loop_
_entity.id
_entity.type
_entity.pdbx_description
1 polymer ?
#
loop_
_entity_poly.entity_id
_entity_poly.type
_entity_poly.pdbx_seq_one_letter_code
_entity_poly.pdbx_strand_id
1 'polypeptide(L)'
;MSENKEINLKEYQLHDGDTGSAPYQVALLTQRIFHLTDHLNIHKKDFSSRRGLLTMVSQRRKLLDFIKKGSEQKYKEVITNLGLRH
;
A
#
# COMPACT_ATOMS: atom_id res chain seq x y z
N MET A 1 3.45 6.85 16.94
CA MET A 1 4.25 7.15 16.03
C MET A 1 4.41 6.16 14.98
N SER A 2 4.58 6.57 13.99
CA SER A 2 4.60 5.75 12.91
C SER A 2 5.94 5.20 12.70
N GLU A 3 5.95 3.98 12.43
CA GLU A 3 7.12 3.34 12.07
C GLU A 3 7.30 3.42 10.62
N ASN A 4 7.25 4.59 10.08
CA ASN A 4 7.33 4.78 8.65
C ASN A 4 8.63 4.24 8.12
N LYS A 5 8.69 2.98 7.90
CA LYS A 5 9.83 2.38 7.26
C LYS A 5 9.74 2.69 5.78
N GLU A 6 10.88 3.00 5.21
CA GLU A 6 10.93 3.17 3.78
C GLU A 6 10.65 1.85 3.10
N ILE A 7 9.72 1.86 2.17
CA ILE A 7 9.40 0.69 1.38
C ILE A 7 10.26 0.70 0.15
N ASN A 8 10.99 -0.38 -0.08
CA ASN A 8 11.80 -0.51 -1.29
C ASN A 8 10.91 -0.97 -2.41
N LEU A 9 10.42 -0.05 -3.20
CA LEU A 9 9.47 -0.36 -4.26
C LEU A 9 10.05 -1.29 -5.32
N LYS A 10 11.36 -1.28 -5.50
CA LYS A 10 11.97 -2.15 -6.50
C LYS A 10 11.78 -3.62 -6.19
N GLU A 11 11.64 -3.98 -4.92
CA GLU A 11 11.42 -5.36 -4.54
C GLU A 11 10.09 -5.91 -5.02
N TYR A 12 9.17 -5.00 -5.36
CA TYR A 12 7.82 -5.40 -5.79
C TYR A 12 7.65 -5.33 -7.30
N GLN A 13 8.68 -4.93 -8.01
CA GLN A 13 8.63 -4.91 -9.47
C GLN A 13 8.86 -6.30 -10.02
N LEU A 14 8.11 -6.66 -11.06
CA LEU A 14 8.32 -7.93 -11.75
C LEU A 14 9.52 -7.86 -12.68
N HIS A 15 9.87 -6.64 -13.11
CA HIS A 15 11.03 -6.39 -13.94
C HIS A 15 11.41 -4.92 -13.80
N ASP A 16 12.61 -4.55 -14.28
CA ASP A 16 13.04 -3.15 -14.22
C ASP A 16 12.06 -2.27 -14.95
N GLY A 17 11.72 -1.15 -14.32
CA GLY A 17 10.79 -0.21 -14.93
C GLY A 17 9.34 -0.57 -14.76
N ASP A 18 9.04 -1.66 -14.07
CA ASP A 18 7.66 -2.05 -13.82
C ASP A 18 7.01 -1.09 -12.85
N THR A 19 5.96 -0.40 -13.30
CA THR A 19 5.19 0.49 -12.43
C THR A 19 3.70 0.12 -12.44
N GLY A 20 3.33 -0.95 -13.14
CA GLY A 20 1.93 -1.31 -13.31
C GLY A 20 1.50 -2.62 -12.70
N SER A 21 2.43 -3.45 -12.18
CA SER A 21 2.02 -4.71 -11.61
C SER A 21 1.26 -4.50 -10.30
N ALA A 22 0.37 -5.43 -9.96
CA ALA A 22 -0.41 -5.32 -8.74
C ALA A 22 0.46 -5.28 -7.48
N PRO A 23 1.49 -6.13 -7.32
CA PRO A 23 2.34 -6.05 -6.14
C PRO A 23 3.03 -4.69 -6.02
N TYR A 24 3.52 -4.13 -7.11
CA TYR A 24 4.16 -2.82 -7.08
C TYR A 24 3.15 -1.74 -6.68
N GLN A 25 1.94 -1.80 -7.23
CA GLN A 25 0.90 -0.82 -6.91
C GLN A 25 0.49 -0.90 -5.45
N VAL A 26 0.41 -2.11 -4.88
CA VAL A 26 0.11 -2.26 -3.46
C VAL A 26 1.19 -1.62 -2.61
N ALA A 27 2.46 -1.84 -2.95
CA ALA A 27 3.57 -1.26 -2.20
C ALA A 27 3.55 0.26 -2.29
N LEU A 28 3.29 0.81 -3.47
CA LEU A 28 3.23 2.25 -3.68
C LEU A 28 2.08 2.87 -2.88
N LEU A 29 0.90 2.26 -2.90
CA LEU A 29 -0.23 2.75 -2.14
C LEU A 29 0.04 2.67 -0.64
N THR A 30 0.69 1.61 -0.19
CA THR A 30 1.02 1.46 1.23
C THR A 30 1.95 2.58 1.68
N GLN A 31 2.94 2.92 0.86
CA GLN A 31 3.84 4.03 1.18
C GLN A 31 3.08 5.35 1.28
N ARG A 32 2.20 5.61 0.32
CA ARG A 32 1.40 6.83 0.31
C ARG A 32 0.45 6.89 1.51
N ILE A 33 -0.12 5.73 1.89
CA ILE A 33 -0.99 5.66 3.05
C ILE A 33 -0.23 6.01 4.32
N PHE A 34 1.00 5.51 4.47
CA PHE A 34 1.83 5.86 5.63
C PHE A 34 2.09 7.36 5.70
N HIS A 35 2.46 7.97 4.57
CA HIS A 35 2.73 9.40 4.54
C HIS A 35 1.49 10.21 4.89
N LEU A 36 0.35 9.83 4.36
CA LEU A 36 -0.88 10.56 4.60
C LEU A 36 -1.38 10.36 6.04
N THR A 37 -1.15 9.18 6.60
CA THR A 37 -1.50 8.92 7.98
C THR A 37 -0.70 9.83 8.91
N ASP A 38 0.61 9.98 8.64
CA ASP A 38 1.43 10.90 9.43
C ASP A 38 0.96 12.34 9.28
N HIS A 39 0.59 12.72 8.06
CA HIS A 39 0.05 14.06 7.83
C HIS A 39 -1.21 14.30 8.66
N LEU A 40 -2.10 13.33 8.70
CA LEU A 40 -3.36 13.45 9.43
C LEU A 40 -3.17 13.43 10.94
N ASN A 41 -2.09 12.85 11.43
CA ASN A 41 -1.78 12.91 12.86
C ASN A 41 -1.48 14.33 13.29
N ILE A 42 -0.96 15.14 12.39
CA ILE A 42 -0.66 16.54 12.65
C ILE A 42 -1.84 17.43 12.27
N HIS A 43 -2.43 17.18 11.12
CA HIS A 43 -3.52 18.00 10.57
C HIS A 43 -4.83 17.23 10.64
N LYS A 44 -5.35 17.09 11.85
CA LYS A 44 -6.50 16.21 12.10
C LYS A 44 -7.79 16.65 11.45
N LYS A 45 -7.89 17.91 11.08
CA LYS A 45 -9.10 18.45 10.46
C LYS A 45 -8.99 18.58 8.95
N ASP A 46 -7.98 17.98 8.35
CA ASP A 46 -7.84 17.97 6.90
C ASP A 46 -8.75 16.86 6.34
N PHE A 47 -10.00 17.23 6.08
CA PHE A 47 -10.99 16.25 5.64
C PHE A 47 -10.77 15.75 4.22
N SER A 48 -10.17 16.57 3.37
CA SER A 48 -9.84 16.14 2.02
C SER A 48 -8.78 15.04 2.04
N SER A 49 -7.75 15.21 2.86
CA SER A 49 -6.71 14.19 2.99
C SER A 49 -7.27 12.92 3.61
N ARG A 50 -8.19 13.05 4.57
CA ARG A 50 -8.80 11.88 5.17
C ARG A 50 -9.61 11.09 4.14
N ARG A 51 -10.33 11.78 3.27
CA ARG A 51 -11.07 11.13 2.21
C ARG A 51 -10.13 10.43 1.23
N GLY A 52 -9.02 11.09 0.89
CA GLY A 52 -8.01 10.50 0.03
C GLY A 52 -7.41 9.23 0.63
N LEU A 53 -7.17 9.24 1.95
CA LEU A 53 -6.65 8.07 2.65
C LEU A 53 -7.61 6.90 2.51
N LEU A 54 -8.90 7.13 2.75
CA LEU A 54 -9.89 6.06 2.64
C LEU A 54 -9.97 5.51 1.23
N THR A 55 -9.83 6.38 0.22
CA THR A 55 -9.83 5.94 -1.17
C THR A 55 -8.64 5.04 -1.45
N MET A 56 -7.45 5.42 -0.97
CA MET A 56 -6.25 4.62 -1.19
C MET A 56 -6.32 3.27 -0.48
N VAL A 57 -6.87 3.24 0.73
CA VAL A 57 -7.05 1.98 1.45
C VAL A 57 -7.98 1.05 0.68
N SER A 58 -9.05 1.60 0.14
CA SER A 58 -10.01 0.83 -0.66
C SER A 58 -9.35 0.29 -1.94
N GLN A 59 -8.57 1.13 -2.62
CA GLN A 59 -7.87 0.70 -3.83
C GLN A 59 -6.86 -0.42 -3.53
N ARG A 60 -6.12 -0.27 -2.42
CA ARG A 60 -5.16 -1.29 -2.03
C ARG A 60 -5.85 -2.62 -1.76
N ARG A 61 -7.00 -2.59 -1.13
CA ARG A 61 -7.75 -3.81 -0.84
C ARG A 61 -8.16 -4.52 -2.13
N LYS A 62 -8.63 -3.76 -3.11
CA LYS A 62 -9.02 -4.35 -4.39
C LYS A 62 -7.83 -5.00 -5.09
N LEU A 63 -6.67 -4.36 -5.04
CA LEU A 63 -5.47 -4.93 -5.65
C LEU A 63 -5.03 -6.20 -4.92
N LEU A 64 -5.11 -6.20 -3.60
CA LEU A 64 -4.77 -7.39 -2.82
C LEU A 64 -5.73 -8.54 -3.12
N ASP A 65 -7.01 -8.25 -3.27
CA ASP A 65 -7.99 -9.28 -3.63
C ASP A 65 -7.68 -9.85 -5.01
N PHE A 66 -7.27 -9.00 -5.94
CA PHE A 66 -6.88 -9.43 -7.28
C PHE A 66 -5.67 -10.37 -7.21
N ILE A 67 -4.66 -10.02 -6.41
CA ILE A 67 -3.47 -10.85 -6.25
C ILE A 67 -3.85 -12.20 -5.64
N LYS A 68 -4.72 -12.18 -4.65
CA LYS A 68 -5.14 -13.39 -3.96
C LYS A 68 -5.86 -14.35 -4.90
N LYS A 69 -6.68 -13.83 -5.80
CA LYS A 69 -7.37 -14.66 -6.78
C LYS A 69 -6.40 -15.33 -7.73
N GLY A 70 -5.31 -14.67 -8.04
CA GLY A 70 -4.30 -15.23 -8.94
C GLY A 70 -3.37 -16.21 -8.24
N SER A 71 -2.97 -15.90 -7.01
CA SER A 71 -2.03 -16.73 -6.26
C SER A 71 -2.10 -16.36 -4.79
N GLU A 72 -2.57 -17.32 -3.97
CA GLU A 72 -2.61 -17.10 -2.54
C GLU A 72 -1.23 -16.95 -1.93
N GLN A 73 -0.25 -17.67 -2.47
CA GLN A 73 1.11 -17.59 -1.99
C GLN A 73 1.67 -16.18 -2.22
N LYS A 74 1.44 -15.65 -3.41
CA LYS A 74 1.90 -14.30 -3.73
C LYS A 74 1.24 -13.27 -2.82
N TYR A 75 -0.05 -13.44 -2.57
CA TYR A 75 -0.79 -12.57 -1.67
C TYR A 75 -0.18 -12.58 -0.28
N LYS A 76 0.11 -13.76 0.25
CA LYS A 76 0.71 -13.88 1.58
C LYS A 76 2.08 -13.24 1.64
N GLU A 77 2.87 -13.38 0.58
CA GLU A 77 4.19 -12.75 0.53
C GLU A 77 4.08 -11.24 0.59
N VAL A 78 3.16 -10.68 -0.17
CA VAL A 78 3.00 -9.22 -0.21
C VAL A 78 2.56 -8.68 1.15
N ILE A 79 1.55 -9.28 1.76
CA ILE A 79 1.08 -8.76 3.04
C ILE A 79 2.11 -8.96 4.16
N THR A 80 2.86 -10.05 4.11
CA THR A 80 3.90 -10.29 5.11
C THR A 80 5.02 -9.28 4.97
N ASN A 81 5.49 -9.06 3.73
CA ASN A 81 6.59 -8.13 3.49
C ASN A 81 6.22 -6.69 3.83
N LEU A 82 4.97 -6.31 3.64
CA LEU A 82 4.52 -4.95 3.94
C LEU A 82 3.97 -4.81 5.35
N GLY A 83 3.86 -5.90 6.10
CA GLY A 83 3.35 -5.85 7.45
C GLY A 83 1.87 -5.55 7.52
N LEU A 84 1.11 -5.92 6.51
CA LEU A 84 -0.31 -5.66 6.47
C LEU A 84 -1.10 -6.74 7.18
N ARG A 85 -2.27 -6.36 7.65
CA ARG A 85 -3.17 -7.30 8.30
C ARG A 85 -4.26 -7.73 7.34
N HIS A 86 -4.42 -9.03 7.24
CA HIS A 86 -5.54 -9.58 6.48
C HIS A 86 -5.88 -10.94 6.97
#